data_ec4517194522cf884b0c4b5f852cc9fe
#
_entry.id   ec4517194522cf884b0c4b5f852cc9fe
#
_cell.length_a   1.000
_cell.length_b   1.000
_cell.length_c   1.000
_cell.angle_alpha   90.00
_cell.angle_beta   90.00
_cell.angle_gamma   90.00
#
_symmetry.space_group_name_H-M   'P 1'
#
loop_
_entity.id
_entity.type
_entity.pdbx_description
1 polymer ?
#
loop_
_entity_poly.entity_id
_entity_poly.type
_entity_poly.pdbx_seq_one_letter_code
_entity_poly.pdbx_strand_id
1 'polypeptide(L)'
;MRDTGAPGPHATVARQFGLINLLKAGAAQLIVLHHLAFYGPMTDYARPLMPSLIDWLDEYGRIAVQVFLVIGGFLAAKSLSPQGVPSIDQPFGTIWRRYIKLAPPFIVAMLLAMVASEIARHWMDHGSISPPADPSQFAAHVLLLHGVLGYESLSAGAWYVAIDFQLYALLTLMLWGCGRVADARRCPWLTPAVIGVAMCISLFYFNRDAGFDNWGAYFFGSYGLGVFAWWASDPKRHPHGVTAMLLMLLAPALLALAIDFRIRIAVALVVAGVLFLFGRTRLTSCTSLGWTLVNYLAKISYSVFLVHFPVCLIVNAAFTRFVPEQAHLQALGALTAWLASLVAGAAFCRWVEAPLGKMLAGFTKQPVVRAPARVPARLSAKVVRQH
;
A
#
# COMPACT_ATOMS: atom_id res chain seq x y z
N MET A 1 17.05 -30.61 34.08
CA MET A 1 15.75 -30.21 33.54
C MET A 1 15.92 -28.86 32.89
N ARG A 2 16.06 -28.78 31.55
CA ARG A 2 16.17 -27.52 30.81
C ARG A 2 14.78 -27.20 30.25
N ASP A 3 14.22 -26.11 30.73
CA ASP A 3 12.93 -25.61 30.35
C ASP A 3 13.03 -25.01 28.91
N THR A 4 12.54 -25.73 27.91
CA THR A 4 12.44 -25.27 26.53
C THR A 4 11.12 -24.54 26.39
N GLY A 5 11.06 -23.27 26.86
CA GLY A 5 9.93 -22.39 26.69
C GLY A 5 9.58 -22.20 25.20
N ALA A 6 8.41 -22.67 24.80
CA ALA A 6 7.88 -22.45 23.47
C ALA A 6 7.76 -20.95 23.21
N PRO A 7 8.21 -20.42 22.07
CA PRO A 7 8.12 -18.99 21.76
C PRO A 7 6.65 -18.54 21.71
N GLY A 8 6.32 -17.50 22.45
CA GLY A 8 4.96 -16.97 22.54
C GLY A 8 4.39 -16.54 21.19
N PRO A 9 3.05 -16.49 21.03
CA PRO A 9 2.35 -16.24 19.75
C PRO A 9 2.72 -14.91 19.07
N HIS A 10 3.23 -13.93 19.81
CA HIS A 10 3.66 -12.63 19.25
C HIS A 10 5.01 -12.71 18.51
N ALA A 11 5.90 -13.64 18.85
CA ALA A 11 7.17 -13.84 18.16
C ALA A 11 7.01 -14.49 16.77
N THR A 12 5.94 -15.25 16.55
CA THR A 12 5.64 -15.92 15.28
C THR A 12 5.07 -15.00 14.22
N VAL A 13 4.32 -13.94 14.60
CA VAL A 13 3.72 -12.98 13.67
C VAL A 13 4.77 -12.04 13.06
N ALA A 14 5.76 -11.60 13.85
CA ALA A 14 6.84 -10.73 13.37
C ALA A 14 7.77 -11.42 12.33
N ARG A 15 7.86 -12.75 12.36
CA ARG A 15 8.73 -13.53 11.46
C ARG A 15 8.16 -13.77 10.06
N GLN A 16 6.85 -13.60 9.86
CA GLN A 16 6.16 -13.99 8.61
C GLN A 16 6.31 -12.99 7.44
N PHE A 17 6.78 -11.75 7.66
CA PHE A 17 6.71 -10.67 6.67
C PHE A 17 8.03 -9.94 6.42
N GLY A 18 9.15 -10.58 6.67
CA GLY A 18 10.46 -9.93 6.48
C GLY A 18 10.64 -9.32 5.08
N LEU A 19 10.30 -10.07 4.03
CA LEU A 19 10.38 -9.58 2.66
C LEU A 19 9.45 -8.39 2.41
N ILE A 20 8.20 -8.47 2.90
CA ILE A 20 7.23 -7.36 2.75
C ILE A 20 7.76 -6.11 3.47
N ASN A 21 8.38 -6.26 4.63
CA ASN A 21 9.00 -5.15 5.35
C ASN A 21 10.17 -4.55 4.56
N LEU A 22 11.03 -5.38 3.96
CA LEU A 22 12.12 -4.91 3.11
C LEU A 22 11.59 -4.12 1.91
N LEU A 23 10.62 -4.67 1.20
CA LEU A 23 10.00 -4.02 0.04
C LEU A 23 9.32 -2.69 0.43
N LYS A 24 8.58 -2.65 1.55
CA LYS A 24 7.94 -1.43 2.06
C LYS A 24 8.98 -0.37 2.45
N ALA A 25 10.03 -0.78 3.18
CA ALA A 25 11.09 0.14 3.58
C ALA A 25 11.78 0.74 2.35
N GLY A 26 12.21 -0.09 1.40
CA GLY A 26 12.89 0.37 0.19
C GLY A 26 11.99 1.25 -0.68
N ALA A 27 10.74 0.85 -0.91
CA ALA A 27 9.79 1.63 -1.71
C ALA A 27 9.46 2.98 -1.06
N ALA A 28 9.34 3.05 0.27
CA ALA A 28 9.12 4.31 0.97
C ALA A 28 10.31 5.28 0.81
N GLN A 29 11.55 4.78 0.86
CA GLN A 29 12.74 5.61 0.62
C GLN A 29 12.78 6.10 -0.83
N LEU A 30 12.52 5.21 -1.78
CA LEU A 30 12.55 5.56 -3.19
C LEU A 30 11.51 6.64 -3.54
N ILE A 31 10.32 6.61 -2.93
CA ILE A 31 9.30 7.64 -3.17
C ILE A 31 9.71 9.01 -2.58
N VAL A 32 10.35 9.03 -1.41
CA VAL A 32 10.87 10.28 -0.83
C VAL A 32 11.96 10.87 -1.71
N LEU A 33 12.90 10.05 -2.18
CA LEU A 33 13.98 10.49 -3.08
C LEU A 33 13.43 10.95 -4.44
N HIS A 34 12.41 10.28 -4.99
CA HIS A 34 11.70 10.74 -6.18
C HIS A 34 11.10 12.14 -5.98
N HIS A 35 10.38 12.34 -4.88
CA HIS A 35 9.75 13.63 -4.63
C HIS A 35 10.78 14.76 -4.34
N LEU A 36 11.93 14.42 -3.79
CA LEU A 36 13.05 15.37 -3.68
C LEU A 36 13.64 15.72 -5.05
N ALA A 37 13.72 14.77 -5.97
CA ALA A 37 14.18 15.03 -7.33
C ALA A 37 13.18 15.83 -8.16
N PHE A 38 11.87 15.60 -7.94
CA PHE A 38 10.79 16.17 -8.74
C PHE A 38 10.26 17.52 -8.22
N TYR A 39 10.24 17.73 -6.89
CA TYR A 39 9.61 18.90 -6.26
C TYR A 39 10.64 19.82 -5.62
N GLY A 40 11.02 20.86 -6.32
CA GLY A 40 11.71 21.98 -5.73
C GLY A 40 13.12 22.23 -6.26
N PRO A 41 13.63 23.46 -6.03
CA PRO A 41 14.84 23.94 -6.70
C PRO A 41 16.15 23.30 -6.20
N MET A 42 16.19 22.76 -4.96
CA MET A 42 17.45 22.22 -4.41
C MET A 42 18.09 21.18 -5.31
N THR A 43 17.29 20.22 -5.80
CA THR A 43 17.80 19.16 -6.67
C THR A 43 18.14 19.64 -8.07
N ASP A 44 17.49 20.68 -8.57
CA ASP A 44 17.86 21.31 -9.84
C ASP A 44 19.27 21.94 -9.76
N TYR A 45 19.55 22.67 -8.69
CA TYR A 45 20.88 23.22 -8.42
C TYR A 45 21.93 22.13 -8.14
N ALA A 46 21.53 21.01 -7.50
CA ALA A 46 22.44 19.88 -7.23
C ALA A 46 22.66 18.97 -8.44
N ARG A 47 21.84 19.04 -9.49
CA ARG A 47 21.86 18.17 -10.68
C ARG A 47 23.24 18.06 -11.34
N PRO A 48 24.05 19.11 -11.46
CA PRO A 48 25.39 18.99 -12.05
C PRO A 48 26.36 18.05 -11.32
N LEU A 49 26.13 17.73 -10.03
CA LEU A 49 26.96 16.80 -9.26
C LEU A 49 26.66 15.33 -9.59
N MET A 50 25.37 15.00 -9.82
CA MET A 50 24.91 13.61 -10.03
C MET A 50 23.76 13.57 -11.04
N PRO A 51 23.97 14.03 -12.30
CA PRO A 51 22.88 14.20 -13.26
C PRO A 51 22.11 12.89 -13.49
N SER A 52 22.80 11.80 -13.79
CA SER A 52 22.16 10.51 -14.09
C SER A 52 21.32 9.95 -12.95
N LEU A 53 21.74 10.19 -11.70
CA LEU A 53 20.96 9.75 -10.54
C LEU A 53 19.71 10.59 -10.36
N ILE A 54 19.82 11.91 -10.45
CA ILE A 54 18.70 12.83 -10.27
C ILE A 54 17.69 12.63 -11.40
N ASP A 55 18.13 12.53 -12.65
CA ASP A 55 17.28 12.26 -13.80
C ASP A 55 16.56 10.91 -13.67
N TRP A 56 17.26 9.87 -13.21
CA TRP A 56 16.65 8.57 -12.97
C TRP A 56 15.59 8.61 -11.85
N LEU A 57 15.88 9.30 -10.75
CA LEU A 57 14.94 9.46 -9.64
C LEU A 57 13.69 10.25 -10.07
N ASP A 58 13.90 11.30 -10.85
CA ASP A 58 12.81 12.15 -11.37
C ASP A 58 11.90 11.34 -12.31
N GLU A 59 12.47 10.65 -13.29
CA GLU A 59 11.72 9.92 -14.32
C GLU A 59 11.09 8.61 -13.78
N TYR A 60 11.88 7.82 -13.04
CA TYR A 60 11.51 6.45 -12.70
C TYR A 60 11.20 6.22 -11.21
N GLY A 61 11.58 7.11 -10.30
CA GLY A 61 11.45 6.84 -8.85
C GLY A 61 10.03 6.56 -8.40
N ARG A 62 9.02 7.11 -9.06
CA ARG A 62 7.60 6.85 -8.75
C ARG A 62 7.14 5.40 -9.02
N ILE A 63 7.95 4.56 -9.70
CA ILE A 63 7.65 3.12 -9.85
C ILE A 63 7.52 2.41 -8.50
N ALA A 64 8.08 2.96 -7.43
CA ALA A 64 7.91 2.49 -6.05
C ALA A 64 6.44 2.33 -5.64
N VAL A 65 5.54 3.12 -6.23
CA VAL A 65 4.09 2.99 -6.00
C VAL A 65 3.58 1.61 -6.39
N GLN A 66 4.13 0.99 -7.44
CA GLN A 66 3.72 -0.34 -7.88
C GLN A 66 4.01 -1.41 -6.83
N VAL A 67 5.10 -1.25 -6.07
CA VAL A 67 5.44 -2.13 -4.95
C VAL A 67 4.35 -2.09 -3.89
N PHE A 68 3.89 -0.89 -3.53
CA PHE A 68 2.82 -0.73 -2.54
C PHE A 68 1.48 -1.26 -3.04
N LEU A 69 1.14 -1.06 -4.32
CA LEU A 69 -0.09 -1.57 -4.92
C LEU A 69 -0.15 -3.10 -4.89
N VAL A 70 0.93 -3.77 -5.31
CA VAL A 70 1.00 -5.24 -5.31
C VAL A 70 0.98 -5.79 -3.88
N ILE A 71 1.72 -5.19 -2.95
CA ILE A 71 1.66 -5.56 -1.52
C ILE A 71 0.25 -5.33 -0.96
N GLY A 72 -0.41 -4.23 -1.32
CA GLY A 72 -1.77 -3.91 -0.94
C GLY A 72 -2.74 -5.03 -1.35
N GLY A 73 -2.72 -5.44 -2.61
CA GLY A 73 -3.52 -6.55 -3.13
C GLY A 73 -3.23 -7.88 -2.45
N PHE A 74 -1.95 -8.20 -2.25
CA PHE A 74 -1.49 -9.41 -1.55
C PHE A 74 -2.02 -9.48 -0.10
N LEU A 75 -1.92 -8.40 0.66
CA LEU A 75 -2.39 -8.33 2.03
C LEU A 75 -3.91 -8.25 2.14
N ALA A 76 -4.58 -7.59 1.19
CA ALA A 76 -6.04 -7.56 1.13
C ALA A 76 -6.61 -8.95 0.83
N ALA A 77 -6.05 -9.69 -0.13
CA ALA A 77 -6.43 -11.08 -0.40
C ALA A 77 -6.24 -11.98 0.81
N LYS A 78 -5.12 -11.83 1.53
CA LYS A 78 -4.88 -12.54 2.79
C LYS A 78 -5.98 -12.28 3.83
N SER A 79 -6.44 -11.05 3.92
CA SER A 79 -7.43 -10.63 4.93
C SER A 79 -8.88 -10.97 4.53
N LEU A 80 -9.24 -10.76 3.27
CA LEU A 80 -10.62 -10.80 2.78
C LEU A 80 -11.01 -12.13 2.14
N SER A 81 -10.04 -12.86 1.60
CA SER A 81 -10.24 -14.13 0.90
C SER A 81 -9.01 -15.05 1.01
N PRO A 82 -8.65 -15.52 2.20
CA PRO A 82 -7.36 -16.18 2.46
C PRO A 82 -7.07 -17.38 1.55
N GLN A 83 -8.11 -18.10 1.14
CA GLN A 83 -8.02 -19.29 0.29
C GLN A 83 -8.64 -19.08 -1.12
N GLY A 84 -8.88 -17.82 -1.51
CA GLY A 84 -9.64 -17.49 -2.72
C GLY A 84 -11.15 -17.57 -2.54
N VAL A 85 -11.62 -17.83 -1.32
CA VAL A 85 -13.03 -17.89 -0.94
C VAL A 85 -13.37 -16.60 -0.20
N PRO A 86 -14.40 -15.86 -0.62
CA PRO A 86 -14.85 -14.65 0.07
C PRO A 86 -15.24 -14.94 1.52
N SER A 87 -14.80 -14.09 2.45
CA SER A 87 -15.13 -14.18 3.88
C SER A 87 -15.71 -12.88 4.42
N ILE A 88 -16.59 -12.25 3.62
CA ILE A 88 -17.10 -10.90 3.90
C ILE A 88 -18.62 -10.97 4.08
N ASP A 89 -19.08 -10.75 5.31
CA ASP A 89 -20.52 -10.66 5.62
C ASP A 89 -21.03 -9.22 5.53
N GLN A 90 -20.23 -8.25 5.99
CA GLN A 90 -20.57 -6.83 6.09
C GLN A 90 -19.56 -5.98 5.30
N PRO A 91 -19.76 -5.75 3.98
CA PRO A 91 -18.80 -5.06 3.15
C PRO A 91 -18.59 -3.60 3.57
N PHE A 92 -19.67 -2.87 3.86
CA PHE A 92 -19.59 -1.46 4.30
C PHE A 92 -18.88 -1.32 5.64
N GLY A 93 -19.12 -2.23 6.59
CA GLY A 93 -18.39 -2.26 7.86
C GLY A 93 -16.90 -2.57 7.67
N THR A 94 -16.55 -3.39 6.68
CA THR A 94 -15.16 -3.71 6.34
C THR A 94 -14.46 -2.51 5.68
N ILE A 95 -15.13 -1.82 4.77
CA ILE A 95 -14.65 -0.60 4.12
C ILE A 95 -14.50 0.52 5.15
N TRP A 96 -15.49 0.70 6.04
CA TRP A 96 -15.43 1.68 7.11
C TRP A 96 -14.25 1.49 8.05
N ARG A 97 -13.94 0.25 8.44
CA ARG A 97 -12.75 -0.06 9.25
C ARG A 97 -11.45 0.31 8.53
N ARG A 98 -11.39 0.13 7.20
CA ARG A 98 -10.25 0.58 6.41
C ARG A 98 -10.13 2.09 6.41
N TYR A 99 -11.24 2.81 6.20
CA TYR A 99 -11.31 4.26 6.26
C TYR A 99 -10.83 4.80 7.60
N ILE A 100 -11.37 4.33 8.71
CA ILE A 100 -10.98 4.75 10.07
C ILE A 100 -9.49 4.50 10.36
N LYS A 101 -8.89 3.54 9.71
CA LYS A 101 -7.45 3.27 9.85
C LYS A 101 -6.59 4.25 9.04
N LEU A 102 -7.05 4.67 7.86
CA LEU A 102 -6.26 5.48 6.93
C LEU A 102 -6.52 6.98 7.09
N ALA A 103 -7.80 7.39 7.15
CA ALA A 103 -8.18 8.79 7.04
C ALA A 103 -7.73 9.68 8.22
N PRO A 104 -7.81 9.30 9.51
CA PRO A 104 -7.44 10.20 10.59
C PRO A 104 -5.99 10.68 10.54
N PRO A 105 -4.95 9.83 10.42
CA PRO A 105 -3.58 10.31 10.27
C PRO A 105 -3.37 11.05 8.93
N PHE A 106 -4.05 10.65 7.87
CA PHE A 106 -4.02 11.34 6.59
C PHE A 106 -4.54 12.79 6.70
N ILE A 107 -5.66 13.02 7.39
CA ILE A 107 -6.23 14.36 7.60
C ILE A 107 -5.23 15.25 8.34
N VAL A 108 -4.59 14.75 9.41
CA VAL A 108 -3.56 15.51 10.12
C VAL A 108 -2.38 15.86 9.20
N ALA A 109 -1.96 14.93 8.34
CA ALA A 109 -0.89 15.20 7.39
C ALA A 109 -1.29 16.25 6.32
N MET A 110 -2.56 16.27 5.89
CA MET A 110 -3.05 17.31 4.97
C MET A 110 -3.04 18.70 5.62
N LEU A 111 -3.44 18.80 6.89
CA LEU A 111 -3.32 20.04 7.64
C LEU A 111 -1.86 20.52 7.76
N LEU A 112 -0.92 19.59 8.03
CA LEU A 112 0.51 19.91 8.04
C LEU A 112 1.00 20.35 6.65
N ALA A 113 0.52 19.75 5.57
CA ALA A 113 0.88 20.14 4.21
C ALA A 113 0.36 21.55 3.87
N MET A 114 -0.85 21.89 4.29
CA MET A 114 -1.40 23.25 4.11
C MET A 114 -0.56 24.29 4.85
N VAL A 115 -0.20 24.03 6.12
CA VAL A 115 0.67 24.92 6.91
C VAL A 115 2.05 25.05 6.27
N ALA A 116 2.64 23.94 5.81
CA ALA A 116 3.94 23.93 5.14
C ALA A 116 3.90 24.73 3.83
N SER A 117 2.85 24.58 3.03
CA SER A 117 2.65 25.36 1.79
C SER A 117 2.54 26.85 2.07
N GLU A 118 1.84 27.24 3.15
CA GLU A 118 1.73 28.64 3.54
C GLU A 118 3.08 29.24 3.96
N ILE A 119 3.86 28.54 4.78
CA ILE A 119 5.22 28.96 5.17
C ILE A 119 6.13 29.03 3.93
N ALA A 120 6.10 28.01 3.07
CA ALA A 120 6.96 27.96 1.88
C ALA A 120 6.66 29.12 0.92
N ARG A 121 5.41 29.51 0.76
CA ARG A 121 4.96 30.62 -0.10
C ARG A 121 5.55 31.99 0.31
N HIS A 122 5.90 32.16 1.59
CA HIS A 122 6.58 33.35 2.08
C HIS A 122 8.10 33.35 1.78
N TRP A 123 8.68 32.19 1.49
CA TRP A 123 10.13 32.06 1.34
C TRP A 123 10.57 31.77 -0.09
N MET A 124 9.73 31.16 -0.91
CA MET A 124 10.00 30.92 -2.32
C MET A 124 8.74 31.04 -3.17
N ASP A 125 8.92 31.29 -4.45
CA ASP A 125 7.89 31.18 -5.49
C ASP A 125 8.24 30.00 -6.39
N HIS A 126 7.49 28.91 -6.29
CA HIS A 126 7.77 27.69 -7.04
C HIS A 126 6.50 26.88 -7.27
N GLY A 127 6.38 26.24 -8.44
CA GLY A 127 5.21 25.45 -8.85
C GLY A 127 4.91 24.22 -7.98
N SER A 128 5.85 23.79 -7.11
CA SER A 128 5.62 22.71 -6.16
C SER A 128 4.75 23.10 -4.96
N ILE A 129 4.50 24.42 -4.76
CA ILE A 129 3.68 24.89 -3.65
C ILE A 129 2.21 24.82 -4.05
N SER A 130 1.43 23.99 -3.36
CA SER A 130 -0.01 23.88 -3.61
C SER A 130 -0.70 25.23 -3.35
N PRO A 131 -1.68 25.64 -4.19
CA PRO A 131 -2.52 26.79 -3.92
C PRO A 131 -3.20 26.73 -2.55
N PRO A 132 -3.68 27.87 -2.00
CA PRO A 132 -4.51 27.86 -0.80
C PRO A 132 -5.72 26.96 -1.00
N ALA A 133 -5.91 25.98 -0.09
CA ALA A 133 -7.01 25.05 -0.18
C ALA A 133 -8.34 25.72 0.14
N ASP A 134 -9.37 25.44 -0.66
CA ASP A 134 -10.72 25.79 -0.30
C ASP A 134 -11.38 24.69 0.58
N PRO A 135 -12.46 25.02 1.32
CA PRO A 135 -13.13 24.06 2.18
C PRO A 135 -13.67 22.84 1.45
N SER A 136 -14.08 22.94 0.19
CA SER A 136 -14.61 21.83 -0.62
C SER A 136 -13.49 20.89 -1.02
N GLN A 137 -12.32 21.41 -1.39
CA GLN A 137 -11.12 20.62 -1.66
C GLN A 137 -10.67 19.84 -0.41
N PHE A 138 -10.63 20.50 0.75
CA PHE A 138 -10.30 19.83 2.01
C PHE A 138 -11.32 18.74 2.37
N ALA A 139 -12.62 19.00 2.23
CA ALA A 139 -13.66 18.00 2.45
C ALA A 139 -13.51 16.80 1.51
N ALA A 140 -13.16 17.02 0.25
CA ALA A 140 -12.89 15.98 -0.72
C ALA A 140 -11.68 15.09 -0.30
N HIS A 141 -10.63 15.69 0.28
CA HIS A 141 -9.50 14.97 0.86
C HIS A 141 -9.92 14.15 2.09
N VAL A 142 -10.72 14.72 3.00
CA VAL A 142 -11.26 13.98 4.15
C VAL A 142 -12.01 12.73 3.70
N LEU A 143 -12.78 12.81 2.61
CA LEU A 143 -13.53 11.69 2.05
C LEU A 143 -12.68 10.74 1.19
N LEU A 144 -11.40 11.04 0.95
CA LEU A 144 -10.50 10.31 0.02
C LEU A 144 -11.03 10.27 -1.42
N LEU A 145 -11.75 11.31 -1.84
CA LEU A 145 -12.38 11.44 -3.15
C LEU A 145 -11.83 12.61 -3.99
N HIS A 146 -10.82 13.34 -3.50
CA HIS A 146 -10.32 14.55 -4.16
C HIS A 146 -9.96 14.33 -5.64
N GLY A 147 -9.21 13.27 -5.98
CA GLY A 147 -8.86 12.98 -7.37
C GLY A 147 -10.08 12.67 -8.24
N VAL A 148 -11.05 11.88 -7.74
CA VAL A 148 -12.30 11.55 -8.45
C VAL A 148 -13.17 12.79 -8.70
N LEU A 149 -13.15 13.73 -7.76
CA LEU A 149 -13.91 14.99 -7.86
C LEU A 149 -13.15 16.09 -8.62
N GLY A 150 -11.96 15.80 -9.15
CA GLY A 150 -11.18 16.74 -9.96
C GLY A 150 -10.42 17.79 -9.16
N TYR A 151 -10.25 17.61 -7.84
CA TYR A 151 -9.43 18.49 -7.04
C TYR A 151 -7.96 18.08 -7.07
N GLU A 152 -7.08 19.07 -7.14
CA GLU A 152 -5.63 18.85 -7.00
C GLU A 152 -5.28 18.34 -5.61
N SER A 153 -4.21 17.55 -5.53
CA SER A 153 -3.72 16.99 -4.26
C SER A 153 -3.04 18.05 -3.41
N LEU A 154 -3.42 18.17 -2.13
CA LEU A 154 -2.79 19.06 -1.14
C LEU A 154 -1.38 18.61 -0.73
N SER A 155 -0.98 17.41 -1.08
CA SER A 155 0.33 16.82 -0.80
C SER A 155 0.66 15.80 -1.88
N ALA A 156 1.92 15.69 -2.26
CA ALA A 156 2.39 14.80 -3.31
C ALA A 156 1.99 13.32 -3.13
N GLY A 157 1.83 12.86 -1.88
CA GLY A 157 1.41 11.48 -1.59
C GLY A 157 -0.10 11.28 -1.43
N ALA A 158 -0.90 12.35 -1.40
CA ALA A 158 -2.33 12.26 -1.06
C ALA A 158 -3.12 11.37 -2.03
N TRP A 159 -2.87 11.47 -3.32
CA TRP A 159 -3.55 10.71 -4.36
C TRP A 159 -3.45 9.19 -4.13
N TYR A 160 -2.28 8.68 -3.69
CA TYR A 160 -2.08 7.26 -3.48
C TYR A 160 -2.92 6.71 -2.33
N VAL A 161 -3.12 7.47 -1.25
CA VAL A 161 -3.96 7.03 -0.12
C VAL A 161 -5.41 6.88 -0.56
N ALA A 162 -5.91 7.80 -1.39
CA ALA A 162 -7.24 7.70 -1.98
C ALA A 162 -7.37 6.46 -2.90
N ILE A 163 -6.38 6.22 -3.74
CA ILE A 163 -6.33 5.04 -4.64
C ILE A 163 -6.28 3.73 -3.83
N ASP A 164 -5.44 3.62 -2.80
CA ASP A 164 -5.37 2.43 -1.94
C ASP A 164 -6.72 2.14 -1.26
N PHE A 165 -7.41 3.18 -0.80
CA PHE A 165 -8.74 3.05 -0.23
C PHE A 165 -9.77 2.58 -1.27
N GLN A 166 -9.79 3.18 -2.46
CA GLN A 166 -10.68 2.79 -3.56
C GLN A 166 -10.45 1.33 -3.98
N LEU A 167 -9.20 0.91 -4.13
CA LEU A 167 -8.83 -0.46 -4.50
C LEU A 167 -9.29 -1.48 -3.47
N TYR A 168 -9.09 -1.16 -2.17
CA TYR A 168 -9.56 -2.01 -1.09
C TYR A 168 -11.09 -2.11 -1.05
N ALA A 169 -11.78 -0.99 -1.26
CA ALA A 169 -13.25 -0.95 -1.31
C ALA A 169 -13.78 -1.75 -2.51
N LEU A 170 -13.20 -1.54 -3.69
CA LEU A 170 -13.56 -2.25 -4.92
C LEU A 170 -13.38 -3.76 -4.74
N LEU A 171 -12.21 -4.22 -4.28
CA LEU A 171 -11.98 -5.63 -4.01
C LEU A 171 -12.97 -6.19 -2.98
N THR A 172 -13.25 -5.44 -1.91
CA THR A 172 -14.22 -5.86 -0.87
C THR A 172 -15.61 -6.08 -1.45
N LEU A 173 -16.10 -5.15 -2.29
CA LEU A 173 -17.41 -5.25 -2.92
C LEU A 173 -17.48 -6.39 -3.92
N MET A 174 -16.45 -6.58 -4.74
CA MET A 174 -16.38 -7.69 -5.69
C MET A 174 -16.40 -9.05 -4.99
N LEU A 175 -15.58 -9.22 -3.94
CA LEU A 175 -15.55 -10.44 -3.15
C LEU A 175 -16.89 -10.71 -2.45
N TRP A 176 -17.49 -9.68 -1.87
CA TRP A 176 -18.82 -9.79 -1.26
C TRP A 176 -19.88 -10.20 -2.28
N GLY A 177 -19.90 -9.56 -3.46
CA GLY A 177 -20.80 -9.90 -4.56
C GLY A 177 -20.66 -11.36 -5.01
N CYS A 178 -19.42 -11.84 -5.20
CA CYS A 178 -19.16 -13.25 -5.53
C CYS A 178 -19.72 -14.20 -4.46
N GLY A 179 -19.58 -13.86 -3.17
CA GLY A 179 -20.10 -14.68 -2.07
C GLY A 179 -21.62 -14.69 -1.98
N ARG A 180 -22.32 -13.71 -2.59
CA ARG A 180 -23.80 -13.64 -2.62
C ARG A 180 -24.40 -14.36 -3.83
N VAL A 181 -23.69 -14.35 -4.97
CA VAL A 181 -24.20 -14.91 -6.23
C VAL A 181 -24.08 -16.44 -6.26
N ALA A 182 -23.02 -16.98 -5.67
CA ALA A 182 -22.81 -18.42 -5.68
C ALA A 182 -22.22 -18.93 -4.36
N ASP A 183 -22.62 -20.16 -3.98
CA ASP A 183 -21.88 -20.89 -2.96
C ASP A 183 -20.45 -21.12 -3.44
N ALA A 184 -19.52 -20.47 -2.78
CA ALA A 184 -18.08 -20.52 -3.13
C ALA A 184 -17.51 -21.96 -3.12
N ARG A 185 -18.22 -22.92 -2.48
CA ARG A 185 -17.86 -24.35 -2.52
C ARG A 185 -18.32 -25.01 -3.83
N ARG A 186 -19.41 -24.53 -4.43
CA ARG A 186 -19.95 -25.06 -5.69
C ARG A 186 -19.30 -24.43 -6.92
N CYS A 187 -18.90 -23.16 -6.82
CA CYS A 187 -18.29 -22.40 -7.92
C CYS A 187 -16.95 -21.79 -7.50
N PRO A 188 -15.90 -22.58 -7.20
CA PRO A 188 -14.61 -22.06 -6.68
C PRO A 188 -13.85 -21.21 -7.69
N TRP A 189 -14.19 -21.28 -8.96
CA TRP A 189 -13.60 -20.48 -10.05
C TRP A 189 -14.22 -19.10 -10.21
N LEU A 190 -15.42 -18.83 -9.65
CA LEU A 190 -16.14 -17.57 -9.84
C LEU A 190 -15.34 -16.37 -9.32
N THR A 191 -14.85 -16.44 -8.09
CA THR A 191 -14.07 -15.35 -7.49
C THR A 191 -12.80 -15.05 -8.27
N PRO A 192 -11.93 -16.02 -8.58
CA PRO A 192 -10.76 -15.77 -9.45
C PRO A 192 -11.14 -15.22 -10.83
N ALA A 193 -12.20 -15.72 -11.44
CA ALA A 193 -12.64 -15.24 -12.76
C ALA A 193 -13.07 -13.77 -12.72
N VAL A 194 -13.89 -13.36 -11.74
CA VAL A 194 -14.33 -11.97 -11.59
C VAL A 194 -13.14 -11.03 -11.35
N ILE A 195 -12.21 -11.40 -10.46
CA ILE A 195 -11.01 -10.59 -10.21
C ILE A 195 -10.09 -10.57 -11.45
N GLY A 196 -9.95 -11.69 -12.17
CA GLY A 196 -9.19 -11.77 -13.42
C GLY A 196 -9.76 -10.89 -14.51
N VAL A 197 -11.09 -10.89 -14.69
CA VAL A 197 -11.78 -10.00 -15.65
C VAL A 197 -11.56 -8.53 -15.27
N ALA A 198 -11.72 -8.15 -14.01
CA ALA A 198 -11.48 -6.78 -13.57
C ALA A 198 -10.02 -6.36 -13.76
N MET A 199 -9.06 -7.27 -13.55
CA MET A 199 -7.64 -7.04 -13.83
C MET A 199 -7.41 -6.82 -15.34
N CYS A 200 -8.03 -7.63 -16.21
CA CYS A 200 -7.97 -7.45 -17.67
C CYS A 200 -8.56 -6.08 -18.08
N ILE A 201 -9.74 -5.72 -17.58
CA ILE A 201 -10.36 -4.42 -17.86
C ILE A 201 -9.43 -3.28 -17.42
N SER A 202 -8.81 -3.39 -16.25
CA SER A 202 -7.83 -2.42 -15.79
C SER A 202 -6.63 -2.33 -16.74
N LEU A 203 -5.99 -3.44 -17.10
CA LEU A 203 -4.76 -3.47 -17.90
C LEU A 203 -4.99 -3.02 -19.35
N PHE A 204 -6.11 -3.40 -19.97
CA PHE A 204 -6.36 -3.20 -21.40
C PHE A 204 -7.23 -1.97 -21.72
N TYR A 205 -7.93 -1.42 -20.74
CA TYR A 205 -8.78 -0.24 -20.93
C TYR A 205 -8.33 0.92 -20.03
N PHE A 206 -8.58 0.86 -18.71
CA PHE A 206 -8.33 1.99 -17.82
C PHE A 206 -6.87 2.42 -17.76
N ASN A 207 -5.93 1.49 -17.63
CA ASN A 207 -4.51 1.80 -17.49
C ASN A 207 -3.84 2.31 -18.78
N ARG A 208 -4.55 2.34 -19.88
CA ARG A 208 -4.06 2.86 -21.18
C ARG A 208 -4.35 4.34 -21.38
N ASP A 209 -5.27 4.91 -20.64
CA ASP A 209 -5.64 6.30 -20.70
C ASP A 209 -5.37 6.99 -19.36
N ALA A 210 -4.44 7.95 -19.36
CA ALA A 210 -4.07 8.71 -18.17
C ALA A 210 -5.23 9.52 -17.56
N GLY A 211 -6.30 9.78 -18.33
CA GLY A 211 -7.51 10.43 -17.82
C GLY A 211 -8.20 9.64 -16.69
N PHE A 212 -7.86 8.35 -16.52
CA PHE A 212 -8.38 7.51 -15.45
C PHE A 212 -7.43 7.36 -14.25
N ASP A 213 -6.29 8.04 -14.22
CA ASP A 213 -5.27 7.82 -13.15
C ASP A 213 -5.71 8.28 -11.75
N ASN A 214 -6.81 9.02 -11.64
CA ASN A 214 -7.47 9.38 -10.40
C ASN A 214 -8.41 8.28 -9.84
N TRP A 215 -8.58 7.16 -10.57
CA TRP A 215 -9.49 6.10 -10.23
C TRP A 215 -8.76 4.81 -9.84
N GLY A 216 -9.23 4.14 -8.79
CA GLY A 216 -8.69 2.83 -8.41
C GLY A 216 -8.73 1.79 -9.53
N ALA A 217 -9.71 1.86 -10.44
CA ALA A 217 -9.83 0.99 -11.60
C ALA A 217 -8.58 1.02 -12.50
N TYR A 218 -7.92 2.18 -12.65
CA TYR A 218 -6.68 2.33 -13.40
C TYR A 218 -5.54 1.47 -12.84
N PHE A 219 -5.45 1.35 -11.52
CA PHE A 219 -4.41 0.63 -10.81
C PHE A 219 -4.79 -0.80 -10.41
N PHE A 220 -6.02 -1.21 -10.68
CA PHE A 220 -6.51 -2.53 -10.26
C PHE A 220 -5.71 -3.67 -10.90
N GLY A 221 -5.12 -3.46 -12.08
CA GLY A 221 -4.21 -4.42 -12.71
C GLY A 221 -3.06 -4.81 -11.79
N SER A 222 -2.29 -3.84 -11.29
CA SER A 222 -1.17 -4.07 -10.36
C SER A 222 -1.63 -4.63 -9.01
N TYR A 223 -2.76 -4.16 -8.50
CA TYR A 223 -3.35 -4.64 -7.25
C TYR A 223 -3.82 -6.10 -7.38
N GLY A 224 -4.47 -6.45 -8.48
CA GLY A 224 -4.92 -7.79 -8.83
C GLY A 224 -3.76 -8.80 -8.95
N LEU A 225 -2.62 -8.38 -9.51
CA LEU A 225 -1.40 -9.20 -9.51
C LEU A 225 -1.01 -9.63 -8.09
N GLY A 226 -1.10 -8.72 -7.11
CA GLY A 226 -0.88 -9.04 -5.70
C GLY A 226 -1.89 -10.03 -5.13
N VAL A 227 -3.18 -9.88 -5.49
CA VAL A 227 -4.25 -10.81 -5.09
C VAL A 227 -3.96 -12.22 -5.60
N PHE A 228 -3.65 -12.36 -6.89
CA PHE A 228 -3.31 -13.66 -7.48
C PHE A 228 -2.02 -14.25 -6.91
N ALA A 229 -1.00 -13.44 -6.64
CA ALA A 229 0.23 -13.88 -6.00
C ALA A 229 -0.05 -14.49 -4.61
N TRP A 230 -0.95 -13.90 -3.81
CA TRP A 230 -1.39 -14.49 -2.54
C TRP A 230 -2.09 -15.83 -2.74
N TRP A 231 -3.03 -15.90 -3.66
CA TRP A 231 -3.78 -17.15 -3.90
C TRP A 231 -2.92 -18.25 -4.50
N ALA A 232 -2.05 -17.93 -5.45
CA ALA A 232 -1.15 -18.92 -6.08
C ALA A 232 -0.12 -19.47 -5.09
N SER A 233 0.37 -18.65 -4.15
CA SER A 233 1.38 -19.07 -3.16
C SER A 233 0.83 -19.93 -2.02
N ASP A 234 -0.46 -20.35 -2.03
CA ASP A 234 -1.01 -21.19 -0.98
C ASP A 234 -0.43 -22.62 -1.06
N PRO A 235 0.35 -23.07 -0.05
CA PRO A 235 0.99 -24.40 -0.08
C PRO A 235 -0.02 -25.56 -0.04
N LYS A 236 -1.27 -25.30 0.33
CA LYS A 236 -2.35 -26.29 0.37
C LYS A 236 -3.11 -26.38 -0.95
N ARG A 237 -2.83 -25.51 -1.91
CA ARG A 237 -3.53 -25.50 -3.19
C ARG A 237 -3.03 -26.62 -4.09
N HIS A 238 -3.97 -27.31 -4.75
CA HIS A 238 -3.64 -28.36 -5.72
C HIS A 238 -2.81 -27.77 -6.89
N PRO A 239 -1.82 -28.50 -7.45
CA PRO A 239 -0.95 -27.99 -8.53
C PRO A 239 -1.70 -27.38 -9.71
N HIS A 240 -2.78 -28.00 -10.21
CA HIS A 240 -3.60 -27.41 -11.28
C HIS A 240 -4.22 -26.07 -10.89
N GLY A 241 -4.61 -25.89 -9.61
CA GLY A 241 -5.10 -24.64 -9.09
C GLY A 241 -4.01 -23.57 -9.03
N VAL A 242 -2.78 -23.94 -8.67
CA VAL A 242 -1.62 -23.03 -8.71
C VAL A 242 -1.36 -22.58 -10.15
N THR A 243 -1.29 -23.54 -11.10
CA THR A 243 -1.10 -23.24 -12.53
C THR A 243 -2.18 -22.29 -13.06
N ALA A 244 -3.45 -22.54 -12.75
CA ALA A 244 -4.54 -21.67 -13.17
C ALA A 244 -4.40 -20.23 -12.62
N MET A 245 -4.02 -20.07 -11.33
CA MET A 245 -3.78 -18.75 -10.73
C MET A 245 -2.58 -18.06 -11.36
N LEU A 246 -1.50 -18.80 -11.65
CA LEU A 246 -0.33 -18.24 -12.33
C LEU A 246 -0.66 -17.83 -13.77
N LEU A 247 -1.46 -18.62 -14.50
CA LEU A 247 -1.92 -18.22 -15.83
C LEU A 247 -2.77 -16.96 -15.79
N MET A 248 -3.70 -16.83 -14.82
CA MET A 248 -4.49 -15.63 -14.61
C MET A 248 -3.65 -14.41 -14.21
N LEU A 249 -2.53 -14.61 -13.54
CA LEU A 249 -1.58 -13.56 -13.20
C LEU A 249 -0.69 -13.17 -14.39
N LEU A 250 -0.07 -14.17 -15.03
CA LEU A 250 0.98 -13.94 -16.03
C LEU A 250 0.42 -13.57 -17.40
N ALA A 251 -0.59 -14.29 -17.90
CA ALA A 251 -1.03 -14.15 -19.28
C ALA A 251 -1.55 -12.72 -19.60
N PRO A 252 -2.45 -12.11 -18.80
CA PRO A 252 -2.90 -10.74 -19.07
C PRO A 252 -1.79 -9.71 -18.93
N ALA A 253 -0.90 -9.86 -17.93
CA ALA A 253 0.18 -8.91 -17.71
C ALA A 253 1.23 -8.97 -18.83
N LEU A 254 1.66 -10.17 -19.24
CA LEU A 254 2.58 -10.35 -20.35
C LEU A 254 1.99 -9.89 -21.68
N LEU A 255 0.72 -10.19 -21.93
CA LEU A 255 0.02 -9.71 -23.13
C LEU A 255 -0.08 -8.17 -23.14
N ALA A 256 -0.40 -7.56 -22.00
CA ALA A 256 -0.45 -6.10 -21.90
C ALA A 256 0.93 -5.46 -22.16
N LEU A 257 2.02 -6.07 -21.68
CA LEU A 257 3.39 -5.64 -21.94
C LEU A 257 3.82 -5.86 -23.39
N ALA A 258 3.35 -6.93 -24.02
CA ALA A 258 3.64 -7.22 -25.43
C ALA A 258 2.93 -6.25 -26.40
N ILE A 259 1.71 -5.82 -26.05
CA ILE A 259 0.93 -4.86 -26.86
C ILE A 259 1.48 -3.43 -26.68
N ASP A 260 1.79 -3.05 -25.44
CA ASP A 260 2.25 -1.73 -25.07
C ASP A 260 3.11 -1.82 -23.81
N PHE A 261 4.44 -1.66 -23.99
CA PHE A 261 5.39 -1.80 -22.87
C PHE A 261 5.27 -0.64 -21.91
N ARG A 262 4.89 -0.94 -20.66
CA ARG A 262 4.78 0.01 -19.56
C ARG A 262 5.60 -0.47 -18.38
N ILE A 263 6.69 0.22 -18.07
CA ILE A 263 7.62 -0.15 -17.00
C ILE A 263 6.93 -0.39 -15.66
N ARG A 264 5.87 0.37 -15.34
CA ARG A 264 5.08 0.20 -14.13
C ARG A 264 4.41 -1.17 -14.03
N ILE A 265 3.93 -1.73 -15.14
CA ILE A 265 3.33 -3.07 -15.18
C ILE A 265 4.42 -4.15 -15.06
N ALA A 266 5.56 -3.95 -15.71
CA ALA A 266 6.70 -4.85 -15.59
C ALA A 266 7.19 -4.93 -14.13
N VAL A 267 7.36 -3.79 -13.45
CA VAL A 267 7.72 -3.74 -12.02
C VAL A 267 6.65 -4.43 -11.16
N ALA A 268 5.37 -4.17 -11.39
CA ALA A 268 4.28 -4.84 -10.66
C ALA A 268 4.34 -6.36 -10.84
N LEU A 269 4.60 -6.84 -12.05
CA LEU A 269 4.73 -8.26 -12.36
C LEU A 269 5.92 -8.90 -11.64
N VAL A 270 7.09 -8.22 -11.65
CA VAL A 270 8.28 -8.68 -10.91
C VAL A 270 7.99 -8.77 -9.41
N VAL A 271 7.38 -7.73 -8.82
CA VAL A 271 7.03 -7.73 -7.40
C VAL A 271 6.02 -8.83 -7.07
N ALA A 272 5.03 -9.07 -7.92
CA ALA A 272 4.07 -10.16 -7.75
C ALA A 272 4.76 -11.53 -7.80
N GLY A 273 5.72 -11.73 -8.73
CA GLY A 273 6.54 -12.94 -8.81
C GLY A 273 7.38 -13.15 -7.54
N VAL A 274 8.03 -12.11 -7.05
CA VAL A 274 8.81 -12.15 -5.80
C VAL A 274 7.90 -12.48 -4.60
N LEU A 275 6.71 -11.90 -4.52
CA LEU A 275 5.74 -12.21 -3.46
C LEU A 275 5.16 -13.63 -3.60
N PHE A 276 4.94 -14.13 -4.82
CA PHE A 276 4.52 -15.51 -5.05
C PHE A 276 5.56 -16.49 -4.51
N LEU A 277 6.85 -16.29 -4.83
CA LEU A 277 7.93 -17.19 -4.46
C LEU A 277 8.28 -17.10 -2.96
N PHE A 278 8.32 -15.91 -2.42
CA PHE A 278 8.91 -15.63 -1.10
C PHE A 278 7.96 -14.95 -0.10
N GLY A 279 6.78 -14.48 -0.53
CA GLY A 279 5.88 -13.70 0.33
C GLY A 279 5.34 -14.47 1.55
N ARG A 280 5.35 -15.82 1.50
CA ARG A 280 4.98 -16.68 2.63
C ARG A 280 6.18 -17.33 3.33
N THR A 281 7.40 -17.14 2.80
CA THR A 281 8.58 -17.70 3.44
C THR A 281 8.87 -17.01 4.75
N ARG A 282 9.18 -17.81 5.76
CA ARG A 282 9.66 -17.29 7.05
C ARG A 282 11.14 -16.99 6.88
N LEU A 283 11.49 -15.74 6.64
CA LEU A 283 12.88 -15.35 6.76
C LEU A 283 13.26 -15.52 8.22
N THR A 284 14.22 -16.42 8.48
CA THR A 284 14.82 -16.56 9.82
C THR A 284 15.31 -15.19 10.27
N SER A 285 14.82 -14.72 11.40
CA SER A 285 15.19 -13.41 11.94
C SER A 285 16.68 -13.42 12.24
N CYS A 286 17.50 -12.88 11.33
CA CYS A 286 18.79 -12.36 11.70
C CYS A 286 18.57 -11.24 12.71
N THR A 287 19.12 -11.33 13.89
CA THR A 287 19.15 -10.27 14.91
C THR A 287 20.16 -9.17 14.55
N SER A 288 20.51 -9.04 13.26
CA SER A 288 21.45 -8.04 12.80
C SER A 288 20.83 -6.63 12.90
N LEU A 289 21.66 -5.65 13.20
CA LEU A 289 21.28 -4.23 13.25
C LEU A 289 20.55 -3.79 11.97
N GLY A 290 21.01 -4.25 10.79
CA GLY A 290 20.38 -3.95 9.52
C GLY A 290 18.94 -4.43 9.43
N TRP A 291 18.64 -5.62 9.98
CA TRP A 291 17.26 -6.15 9.96
C TRP A 291 16.34 -5.40 10.93
N THR A 292 16.86 -4.95 12.05
CA THR A 292 16.15 -4.09 13.02
C THR A 292 15.79 -2.75 12.36
N LEU A 293 16.73 -2.16 11.63
CA LEU A 293 16.51 -0.91 10.88
C LEU A 293 15.44 -1.09 9.80
N VAL A 294 15.52 -2.14 8.98
CA VAL A 294 14.51 -2.45 7.94
C VAL A 294 13.12 -2.59 8.54
N ASN A 295 12.97 -3.33 9.64
CA ASN A 295 11.69 -3.49 10.31
C ASN A 295 11.16 -2.17 10.89
N TYR A 296 12.04 -1.33 11.41
CA TYR A 296 11.68 -0.02 11.90
C TYR A 296 11.21 0.91 10.78
N LEU A 297 11.98 1.00 9.68
CA LEU A 297 11.60 1.79 8.49
C LEU A 297 10.29 1.31 7.87
N ALA A 298 10.09 0.00 7.78
CA ALA A 298 8.82 -0.56 7.32
C ALA A 298 7.64 -0.22 8.25
N LYS A 299 7.86 -0.16 9.55
CA LYS A 299 6.85 0.21 10.54
C LYS A 299 6.42 1.67 10.37
N ILE A 300 7.37 2.58 10.17
CA ILE A 300 7.07 4.02 10.03
C ILE A 300 6.78 4.42 8.58
N SER A 301 6.81 3.50 7.60
CA SER A 301 6.73 3.81 6.17
C SER A 301 5.47 4.59 5.78
N TYR A 302 4.34 4.32 6.42
CA TYR A 302 3.10 5.06 6.17
C TYR A 302 3.19 6.50 6.71
N SER A 303 3.67 6.69 7.92
CA SER A 303 3.90 8.01 8.49
C SER A 303 4.91 8.84 7.67
N VAL A 304 6.03 8.22 7.25
CA VAL A 304 7.00 8.88 6.36
C VAL A 304 6.32 9.29 5.05
N PHE A 305 5.56 8.37 4.45
CA PHE A 305 4.82 8.64 3.22
C PHE A 305 3.85 9.83 3.35
N LEU A 306 3.21 10.00 4.51
CA LEU A 306 2.27 11.09 4.75
C LEU A 306 2.94 12.46 4.94
N VAL A 307 4.11 12.50 5.62
CA VAL A 307 4.70 13.77 6.07
C VAL A 307 5.95 14.21 5.31
N HIS A 308 6.52 13.36 4.43
CA HIS A 308 7.76 13.73 3.73
C HIS A 308 7.59 14.98 2.86
N PHE A 309 6.45 15.12 2.16
CA PHE A 309 6.24 16.26 1.26
C PHE A 309 6.22 17.60 2.00
N PRO A 310 5.41 17.82 3.07
CA PRO A 310 5.49 19.05 3.83
C PRO A 310 6.89 19.33 4.41
N VAL A 311 7.64 18.30 4.81
CA VAL A 311 9.03 18.44 5.28
C VAL A 311 9.95 18.85 4.15
N CYS A 312 9.90 18.16 3.01
CA CYS A 312 10.69 18.51 1.83
C CYS A 312 10.39 19.93 1.37
N LEU A 313 9.13 20.36 1.38
CA LEU A 313 8.71 21.69 0.99
C LEU A 313 9.31 22.78 1.88
N ILE A 314 9.26 22.60 3.21
CA ILE A 314 9.86 23.55 4.17
C ILE A 314 11.37 23.62 4.00
N VAL A 315 12.06 22.49 3.84
CA VAL A 315 13.52 22.48 3.67
C VAL A 315 13.91 23.12 2.34
N ASN A 316 13.20 22.82 1.23
CA ASN A 316 13.41 23.50 -0.05
C ASN A 316 13.26 25.01 0.08
N ALA A 317 12.17 25.47 0.68
CA ALA A 317 11.93 26.91 0.86
C ALA A 317 13.00 27.57 1.72
N ALA A 318 13.43 26.92 2.80
CA ALA A 318 14.51 27.46 3.67
C ALA A 318 15.84 27.52 2.94
N PHE A 319 16.20 26.51 2.17
CA PHE A 319 17.45 26.50 1.40
C PHE A 319 17.42 27.52 0.26
N THR A 320 16.32 27.65 -0.45
CA THR A 320 16.13 28.68 -1.48
C THR A 320 16.28 30.09 -0.89
N ARG A 321 15.78 30.32 0.32
CA ARG A 321 15.79 31.64 0.94
C ARG A 321 17.09 32.01 1.61
N PHE A 322 17.78 31.05 2.26
CA PHE A 322 18.85 31.34 3.21
C PHE A 322 20.22 30.74 2.81
N VAL A 323 20.26 29.85 1.81
CA VAL A 323 21.49 29.17 1.42
C VAL A 323 21.83 29.49 -0.03
N PRO A 324 23.12 29.78 -0.35
CA PRO A 324 23.55 30.04 -1.72
C PRO A 324 23.22 28.89 -2.68
N GLU A 325 22.97 29.22 -3.95
CA GLU A 325 22.63 28.27 -5.04
C GLU A 325 23.80 27.40 -5.50
N GLN A 326 24.76 27.13 -4.63
CA GLN A 326 25.92 26.28 -4.93
C GLN A 326 25.51 24.80 -4.88
N ALA A 327 25.86 24.04 -5.91
CA ALA A 327 25.40 22.66 -6.09
C ALA A 327 25.65 21.76 -4.87
N HIS A 328 26.82 21.84 -4.23
CA HIS A 328 27.13 21.03 -3.06
C HIS A 328 26.32 21.42 -1.80
N LEU A 329 26.00 22.70 -1.62
CA LEU A 329 25.16 23.16 -0.50
C LEU A 329 23.72 22.71 -0.71
N GLN A 330 23.21 22.80 -1.94
CA GLN A 330 21.86 22.37 -2.27
C GLN A 330 21.71 20.84 -2.22
N ALA A 331 22.76 20.08 -2.58
CA ALA A 331 22.81 18.63 -2.35
C ALA A 331 22.76 18.27 -0.85
N LEU A 332 23.45 19.05 0.01
CA LEU A 332 23.32 18.90 1.47
C LEU A 332 21.89 19.20 1.93
N GLY A 333 21.21 20.16 1.31
CA GLY A 333 19.80 20.47 1.53
C GLY A 333 18.90 19.26 1.22
N ALA A 334 19.09 18.62 0.08
CA ALA A 334 18.35 17.41 -0.30
C ALA A 334 18.59 16.25 0.68
N LEU A 335 19.84 16.04 1.13
CA LEU A 335 20.17 15.06 2.17
C LEU A 335 19.48 15.40 3.50
N THR A 336 19.48 16.68 3.88
CA THR A 336 18.82 17.18 5.09
C THR A 336 17.31 16.93 5.02
N ALA A 337 16.67 17.23 3.88
CA ALA A 337 15.24 16.98 3.69
C ALA A 337 14.89 15.50 3.76
N TRP A 338 15.73 14.63 3.19
CA TRP A 338 15.53 13.18 3.32
C TRP A 338 15.61 12.71 4.77
N LEU A 339 16.67 13.06 5.50
CA LEU A 339 16.84 12.68 6.91
C LEU A 339 15.75 13.29 7.80
N ALA A 340 15.39 14.55 7.59
CA ALA A 340 14.31 15.22 8.30
C ALA A 340 12.95 14.53 8.06
N SER A 341 12.70 14.04 6.84
CA SER A 341 11.49 13.25 6.52
C SER A 341 11.41 11.95 7.30
N LEU A 342 12.53 11.27 7.53
CA LEU A 342 12.59 10.05 8.37
C LEU A 342 12.31 10.37 9.83
N VAL A 343 12.92 11.43 10.37
CA VAL A 343 12.71 11.88 11.74
C VAL A 343 11.27 12.33 11.95
N ALA A 344 10.74 13.15 11.05
CA ALA A 344 9.35 13.59 11.09
C ALA A 344 8.37 12.43 10.97
N GLY A 345 8.64 11.45 10.09
CA GLY A 345 7.84 10.22 9.97
C GLY A 345 7.84 9.40 11.25
N ALA A 346 8.99 9.25 11.91
CA ALA A 346 9.11 8.55 13.19
C ALA A 346 8.32 9.29 14.31
N ALA A 347 8.43 10.62 14.35
CA ALA A 347 7.70 11.47 15.28
C ALA A 347 6.19 11.38 15.03
N PHE A 348 5.75 11.48 13.79
CA PHE A 348 4.35 11.37 13.39
C PHE A 348 3.77 9.99 13.71
N CYS A 349 4.52 8.92 13.46
CA CYS A 349 4.13 7.56 13.85
C CYS A 349 3.90 7.44 15.36
N ARG A 350 4.80 8.03 16.16
CA ARG A 350 4.74 7.94 17.63
C ARG A 350 3.63 8.80 18.23
N TRP A 351 3.44 10.02 17.74
CA TRP A 351 2.60 11.03 18.39
C TRP A 351 1.24 11.22 17.72
N VAL A 352 1.07 10.79 16.46
CA VAL A 352 -0.19 10.93 15.72
C VAL A 352 -0.76 9.57 15.33
N GLU A 353 -0.07 8.79 14.49
CA GLU A 353 -0.62 7.54 13.94
C GLU A 353 -0.92 6.50 15.05
N ALA A 354 0.03 6.24 15.93
CA ALA A 354 -0.14 5.23 16.98
C ALA A 354 -1.18 5.61 18.05
N PRO A 355 -1.24 6.86 18.57
CA PRO A 355 -2.31 7.28 19.46
C PRO A 355 -3.69 7.24 18.82
N LEU A 356 -3.85 7.78 17.60
CA LEU A 356 -5.11 7.72 16.86
C LEU A 356 -5.55 6.27 16.62
N GLY A 357 -4.62 5.39 16.24
CA GLY A 357 -4.90 3.97 16.07
C GLY A 357 -5.39 3.29 17.36
N LYS A 358 -4.84 3.64 18.52
CA LYS A 358 -5.29 3.14 19.84
C LYS A 358 -6.67 3.68 20.20
N MET A 359 -6.89 4.98 20.02
CA MET A 359 -8.16 5.65 20.33
C MET A 359 -9.30 5.07 19.49
N LEU A 360 -9.04 4.80 18.22
CA LEU A 360 -10.02 4.29 17.26
C LEU A 360 -10.08 2.76 17.20
N ALA A 361 -9.32 2.04 18.02
CA ALA A 361 -9.26 0.57 18.03
C ALA A 361 -10.61 -0.09 18.27
N GLY A 362 -11.52 0.56 18.99
CA GLY A 362 -12.90 0.09 19.20
C GLY A 362 -13.69 -0.02 17.89
N PHE A 363 -13.49 0.90 16.96
CA PHE A 363 -14.15 0.94 15.66
C PHE A 363 -13.52 0.01 14.62
N THR A 364 -12.29 -0.46 14.87
CA THR A 364 -11.55 -1.30 13.93
C THR A 364 -11.58 -2.79 14.26
N LYS A 365 -12.03 -3.18 15.46
CA LYS A 365 -12.16 -4.59 15.85
C LYS A 365 -13.27 -5.26 15.03
N GLN A 366 -12.98 -6.42 14.46
CA GLN A 366 -14.02 -7.27 13.88
C GLN A 366 -14.90 -7.80 15.01
N PRO A 367 -16.22 -7.82 14.84
CA PRO A 367 -17.05 -8.61 15.73
C PRO A 367 -16.55 -10.05 15.67
N VAL A 368 -16.27 -10.62 16.85
CA VAL A 368 -15.89 -12.04 16.95
C VAL A 368 -17.10 -12.84 16.47
N VAL A 369 -17.01 -13.35 15.24
CA VAL A 369 -17.98 -14.36 14.76
C VAL A 369 -17.72 -15.59 15.64
N ARG A 370 -18.56 -15.80 16.64
CA ARG A 370 -18.55 -17.05 17.41
C ARG A 370 -18.78 -18.16 16.39
N ALA A 371 -17.80 -19.03 16.25
CA ALA A 371 -17.99 -20.26 15.49
C ALA A 371 -19.29 -20.91 15.99
N PRO A 372 -20.17 -21.38 15.09
CA PRO A 372 -21.37 -22.07 15.50
C PRO A 372 -20.93 -23.17 16.47
N ALA A 373 -21.59 -23.23 17.63
CA ALA A 373 -21.31 -24.23 18.66
C ALA A 373 -21.27 -25.59 17.97
N ARG A 374 -20.16 -26.31 18.11
CA ARG A 374 -20.09 -27.70 17.63
C ARG A 374 -21.26 -28.43 18.28
N VAL A 375 -22.23 -28.82 17.47
CA VAL A 375 -23.29 -29.72 17.91
C VAL A 375 -22.58 -30.96 18.49
N PRO A 376 -22.78 -31.30 19.76
CA PRO A 376 -22.13 -32.47 20.31
C PRO A 376 -22.62 -33.70 19.55
N ALA A 377 -21.67 -34.45 18.98
CA ALA A 377 -21.92 -35.77 18.39
C ALA A 377 -22.33 -36.74 19.52
N ARG A 378 -23.55 -36.61 20.04
CA ARG A 378 -24.20 -37.61 20.86
C ARG A 378 -25.43 -38.05 20.15
N LEU A 379 -25.52 -39.38 20.00
CA LEU A 379 -26.63 -40.21 19.50
C LEU A 379 -26.42 -40.80 18.11
N SER A 380 -25.44 -41.69 18.00
CA SER A 380 -25.58 -42.81 17.06
C SER A 380 -24.76 -44.06 17.55
N ALA A 381 -25.11 -44.49 18.75
CA ALA A 381 -24.59 -45.78 19.23
C ALA A 381 -25.63 -46.41 20.19
N LYS A 382 -26.82 -46.72 19.65
CA LYS A 382 -27.78 -47.68 20.27
C LYS A 382 -28.87 -47.97 19.25
N VAL A 383 -28.64 -48.89 18.36
CA VAL A 383 -29.58 -49.86 17.76
C VAL A 383 -28.75 -50.76 16.83
N VAL A 384 -28.06 -51.72 17.41
CA VAL A 384 -27.79 -53.03 16.80
C VAL A 384 -27.43 -53.98 17.94
N ARG A 385 -28.45 -54.54 18.57
CA ARG A 385 -28.48 -55.86 19.20
C ARG A 385 -29.90 -56.11 19.61
N GLN A 386 -30.56 -56.87 18.76
CA GLN A 386 -31.63 -57.85 19.09
C GLN A 386 -32.29 -58.24 17.77
N HIS A 387 -31.80 -59.29 17.18
CA HIS A 387 -32.45 -60.50 16.69
C HIS A 387 -31.48 -61.22 15.76
#